data_915a37dde5e81d31c725ca19f2a67f6a
#
_entry.id   915a37dde5e81d31c725ca19f2a67f6a
#
_cell.length_a   1.000
_cell.length_b   1.000
_cell.length_c   1.000
_cell.angle_alpha   90.00
_cell.angle_beta   90.00
_cell.angle_gamma   90.00
#
_symmetry.space_group_name_H-M   'P 1'
#
loop_
_entity.id
_entity.type
_entity.pdbx_description
1 polymer ?
#
loop_
_entity_poly.entity_id
_entity_poly.type
_entity_poly.pdbx_seq_one_letter_code
_entity_poly.pdbx_strand_id
1 'polypeptide(L)'
;IIMAASYKSFTFSRISYSLIFIFMCLHEIGAHYTYARVPYDSFLMTHFNFSLNEMMGWDRNHFDRLVHFLYGLLMAYPFREIYCRIAYGKGFWGYFLPLLFTIAASMTFELFEWAAAEVFGGDLGVAYLGTQGDVWDAQKDMALASLGAFIAMLIVIAINMRLQKDFSKEWRASLRIKRKKPMGEDEIARLLDEQDKK
;
A
#
# COMPACT_ATOMS: atom_id res chain seq x y z
N ILE A 1 -8.77 11.95 -11.12
CA ILE A 1 -9.55 13.15 -10.67
C ILE A 1 -8.91 13.77 -9.44
N ILE A 2 -8.74 13.04 -8.31
CA ILE A 2 -8.19 13.59 -7.03
C ILE A 2 -6.82 14.23 -7.24
N MET A 3 -5.87 13.55 -7.90
CA MET A 3 -4.52 14.08 -8.16
C MET A 3 -4.52 15.34 -9.05
N ALA A 4 -5.43 15.42 -10.01
CA ALA A 4 -5.58 16.61 -10.85
C ALA A 4 -6.18 17.78 -10.05
N ALA A 5 -7.19 17.51 -9.22
CA ALA A 5 -7.82 18.52 -8.36
C ALA A 5 -6.86 19.07 -7.28
N SER A 6 -6.03 18.21 -6.70
CA SER A 6 -5.06 18.58 -5.66
C SER A 6 -3.72 19.11 -6.20
N TYR A 7 -3.49 19.09 -7.50
CA TYR A 7 -2.19 19.40 -8.11
C TYR A 7 -1.60 20.75 -7.68
N LYS A 8 -2.46 21.77 -7.55
CA LYS A 8 -2.03 23.12 -7.14
C LYS A 8 -1.66 23.20 -5.64
N SER A 9 -2.28 22.37 -4.80
CA SER A 9 -2.08 22.37 -3.35
C SER A 9 -1.07 21.33 -2.88
N PHE A 10 -1.01 20.18 -3.58
CA PHE A 10 -0.11 19.08 -3.27
C PHE A 10 0.39 18.41 -4.56
N THR A 11 1.57 18.82 -5.03
CA THR A 11 2.25 18.20 -6.16
C THR A 11 3.17 17.09 -5.66
N PHE A 12 2.97 15.87 -6.14
CA PHE A 12 3.86 14.74 -5.85
C PHE A 12 5.24 14.91 -6.49
N SER A 13 6.23 14.20 -5.96
CA SER A 13 7.52 14.03 -6.61
C SER A 13 7.36 13.27 -7.94
N ARG A 14 8.33 13.45 -8.86
CA ARG A 14 8.37 12.70 -10.12
C ARG A 14 8.38 11.19 -9.88
N ILE A 15 9.09 10.75 -8.83
CA ILE A 15 9.14 9.33 -8.44
C ILE A 15 7.74 8.83 -8.08
N SER A 16 7.02 9.54 -7.19
CA SER A 16 5.66 9.15 -6.80
C SER A 16 4.71 9.10 -7.99
N TYR A 17 4.74 10.10 -8.87
CA TYR A 17 3.92 10.07 -10.08
C TYR A 17 4.23 8.87 -10.97
N SER A 18 5.52 8.53 -11.16
CA SER A 18 5.93 7.38 -11.97
C SER A 18 5.46 6.06 -11.34
N LEU A 19 5.62 5.90 -10.03
CA LEU A 19 5.20 4.70 -9.32
C LEU A 19 3.67 4.51 -9.37
N ILE A 20 2.91 5.59 -9.12
CA ILE A 20 1.45 5.59 -9.24
C ILE A 20 1.03 5.24 -10.67
N PHE A 21 1.66 5.84 -11.67
CA PHE A 21 1.33 5.58 -13.07
C PHE A 21 1.55 4.13 -13.46
N ILE A 22 2.70 3.55 -13.08
CA ILE A 22 3.01 2.14 -13.35
C ILE A 22 1.97 1.24 -12.67
N PHE A 23 1.65 1.50 -11.40
CA PHE A 23 0.64 0.74 -10.67
C PHE A 23 -0.73 0.83 -11.37
N MET A 24 -1.16 2.03 -11.74
CA MET A 24 -2.45 2.22 -12.42
C MET A 24 -2.52 1.49 -13.77
N CYS A 25 -1.44 1.47 -14.55
CA CYS A 25 -1.39 0.69 -15.80
C CYS A 25 -1.59 -0.81 -15.54
N LEU A 26 -0.94 -1.36 -14.52
CA LEU A 26 -1.09 -2.77 -14.14
C LEU A 26 -2.50 -3.08 -13.64
N HIS A 27 -3.05 -2.18 -12.82
CA HIS A 27 -4.42 -2.29 -12.32
C HIS A 27 -5.44 -2.28 -13.46
N GLU A 28 -5.30 -1.37 -14.43
CA GLU A 28 -6.19 -1.29 -15.60
C GLU A 28 -6.12 -2.56 -16.46
N ILE A 29 -4.93 -3.14 -16.64
CA ILE A 29 -4.77 -4.44 -17.32
C ILE A 29 -5.53 -5.52 -16.54
N GLY A 30 -5.36 -5.59 -15.22
CA GLY A 30 -6.08 -6.52 -14.36
C GLY A 30 -7.59 -6.36 -14.47
N ALA A 31 -8.08 -5.14 -14.33
CA ALA A 31 -9.51 -4.83 -14.42
C ALA A 31 -10.10 -5.19 -15.78
N HIS A 32 -9.40 -4.90 -16.89
CA HIS A 32 -9.84 -5.25 -18.24
C HIS A 32 -10.03 -6.76 -18.43
N TYR A 33 -9.13 -7.58 -17.87
CA TYR A 33 -9.18 -9.03 -17.95
C TYR A 33 -9.77 -9.72 -16.72
N THR A 34 -10.44 -8.97 -15.84
CA THR A 34 -10.98 -9.50 -14.54
C THR A 34 -9.92 -10.21 -13.69
N TYR A 35 -8.68 -9.74 -13.71
CA TYR A 35 -7.48 -10.27 -13.04
C TYR A 35 -7.22 -11.77 -13.31
N ALA A 36 -8.19 -12.63 -13.03
CA ALA A 36 -8.10 -14.08 -13.22
C ALA A 36 -7.87 -14.55 -14.68
N ARG A 37 -8.05 -13.66 -15.65
CA ARG A 37 -7.97 -13.99 -17.10
C ARG A 37 -6.89 -13.20 -17.83
N VAL A 38 -6.00 -12.50 -17.13
CA VAL A 38 -4.88 -11.81 -17.79
C VAL A 38 -4.00 -12.82 -18.53
N PRO A 39 -3.79 -12.69 -19.84
CA PRO A 39 -3.12 -13.71 -20.64
C PRO A 39 -1.59 -13.61 -20.59
N TYR A 40 -1.01 -13.37 -19.38
CA TYR A 40 0.45 -13.20 -19.25
C TYR A 40 1.24 -14.45 -19.66
N ASP A 41 0.74 -15.63 -19.34
CA ASP A 41 1.44 -16.88 -19.61
C ASP A 41 1.43 -17.20 -21.11
N SER A 42 0.29 -17.01 -21.79
CA SER A 42 0.20 -17.14 -23.26
C SER A 42 1.06 -16.09 -23.97
N PHE A 43 1.15 -14.88 -23.44
CA PHE A 43 2.04 -13.85 -23.97
C PHE A 43 3.51 -14.29 -23.87
N LEU A 44 3.93 -14.79 -22.69
CA LEU A 44 5.29 -15.28 -22.47
C LEU A 44 5.60 -16.48 -23.36
N MET A 45 4.65 -17.42 -23.51
CA MET A 45 4.82 -18.58 -24.38
C MET A 45 4.98 -18.16 -25.85
N THR A 46 4.15 -17.22 -26.31
CA THR A 46 4.18 -16.79 -27.72
C THR A 46 5.46 -16.04 -28.10
N HIS A 47 5.97 -15.17 -27.19
CA HIS A 47 7.08 -14.29 -27.53
C HIS A 47 8.44 -14.81 -27.06
N PHE A 48 8.47 -15.62 -26.01
CA PHE A 48 9.70 -16.09 -25.37
C PHE A 48 9.80 -17.61 -25.28
N ASN A 49 8.79 -18.35 -25.80
CA ASN A 49 8.70 -19.81 -25.69
C ASN A 49 8.88 -20.33 -24.27
N PHE A 50 8.23 -19.63 -23.30
CA PHE A 50 8.38 -19.84 -21.88
C PHE A 50 7.02 -19.76 -21.18
N SER A 51 6.65 -20.76 -20.38
CA SER A 51 5.48 -20.73 -19.50
C SER A 51 5.93 -20.54 -18.06
N LEU A 52 5.49 -19.43 -17.45
CA LEU A 52 5.74 -19.15 -16.04
C LEU A 52 4.93 -20.10 -15.15
N ASN A 53 3.70 -20.38 -15.54
CA ASN A 53 2.82 -21.28 -14.80
C ASN A 53 3.38 -22.70 -14.72
N GLU A 54 3.86 -23.25 -15.83
CA GLU A 54 4.51 -24.56 -15.86
C GLU A 54 5.78 -24.58 -14.98
N MET A 55 6.63 -23.56 -15.11
CA MET A 55 7.88 -23.48 -14.33
C MET A 55 7.60 -23.44 -12.82
N MET A 56 6.55 -22.75 -12.41
CA MET A 56 6.20 -22.56 -10.99
C MET A 56 5.23 -23.63 -10.47
N GLY A 57 4.72 -24.52 -11.34
CA GLY A 57 3.69 -25.50 -10.98
C GLY A 57 2.36 -24.86 -10.57
N TRP A 58 1.96 -23.80 -11.25
CA TRP A 58 0.75 -23.05 -10.93
C TRP A 58 -0.43 -23.49 -11.80
N ASP A 59 -1.53 -23.87 -11.15
CA ASP A 59 -2.78 -24.27 -11.81
C ASP A 59 -3.74 -23.09 -12.01
N ARG A 60 -3.47 -21.92 -11.37
CA ARG A 60 -4.30 -20.72 -11.45
C ARG A 60 -3.55 -19.52 -12.00
N ASN A 61 -4.30 -18.51 -12.43
CA ASN A 61 -3.72 -17.21 -12.78
C ASN A 61 -3.30 -16.46 -11.51
N HIS A 62 -2.06 -15.99 -11.48
CA HIS A 62 -1.47 -15.28 -10.33
C HIS A 62 -1.29 -13.77 -10.55
N PHE A 63 -1.93 -13.21 -11.60
CA PHE A 63 -1.79 -11.79 -11.91
C PHE A 63 -2.30 -10.90 -10.78
N ASP A 64 -3.40 -11.28 -10.15
CA ASP A 64 -3.97 -10.59 -9.00
C ASP A 64 -2.96 -10.48 -7.86
N ARG A 65 -2.38 -11.57 -7.46
CA ARG A 65 -1.31 -11.62 -6.43
C ARG A 65 -0.11 -10.74 -6.78
N LEU A 66 0.27 -10.72 -8.06
CA LEU A 66 1.32 -9.82 -8.53
C LEU A 66 0.92 -8.36 -8.36
N VAL A 67 -0.32 -8.00 -8.67
CA VAL A 67 -0.82 -6.63 -8.52
C VAL A 67 -0.85 -6.22 -7.05
N HIS A 68 -1.29 -7.07 -6.14
CA HIS A 68 -1.24 -6.81 -4.70
C HIS A 68 0.18 -6.62 -4.18
N PHE A 69 1.13 -7.46 -4.57
CA PHE A 69 2.54 -7.27 -4.24
C PHE A 69 3.08 -5.94 -4.78
N LEU A 70 2.79 -5.62 -6.04
CA LEU A 70 3.23 -4.38 -6.68
C LEU A 70 2.49 -3.15 -6.14
N TYR A 71 1.24 -3.28 -5.69
CA TYR A 71 0.57 -2.25 -4.93
C TYR A 71 1.41 -1.85 -3.71
N GLY A 72 1.77 -2.82 -2.87
CA GLY A 72 2.61 -2.55 -1.71
C GLY A 72 3.95 -1.92 -2.07
N LEU A 73 4.63 -2.50 -3.06
CA LEU A 73 5.97 -2.08 -3.48
C LEU A 73 5.98 -0.66 -4.07
N LEU A 74 4.99 -0.32 -4.90
CA LEU A 74 4.95 0.93 -5.64
C LEU A 74 4.24 2.05 -4.86
N MET A 75 3.17 1.72 -4.10
CA MET A 75 2.36 2.74 -3.44
C MET A 75 2.86 3.17 -2.07
N ALA A 76 3.69 2.35 -1.39
CA ALA A 76 4.23 2.71 -0.08
C ALA A 76 5.07 3.99 -0.09
N TYR A 77 5.81 4.27 -1.17
CA TYR A 77 6.59 5.51 -1.29
C TYR A 77 5.70 6.76 -1.49
N PRO A 78 4.70 6.79 -2.40
CA PRO A 78 3.71 7.87 -2.47
C PRO A 78 3.01 8.14 -1.12
N PHE A 79 2.60 7.11 -0.40
CA PHE A 79 2.00 7.28 0.93
C PHE A 79 3.00 7.84 1.95
N ARG A 80 4.26 7.44 1.87
CA ARG A 80 5.32 8.04 2.66
C ARG A 80 5.50 9.53 2.33
N GLU A 81 5.46 9.90 1.07
CA GLU A 81 5.56 11.31 0.67
C GLU A 81 4.41 12.14 1.26
N ILE A 82 3.17 11.64 1.19
CA ILE A 82 2.00 12.28 1.81
C ILE A 82 2.24 12.46 3.32
N TYR A 83 2.57 11.38 4.02
CA TYR A 83 2.75 11.41 5.47
C TYR A 83 3.88 12.35 5.91
N CYS A 84 5.03 12.28 5.25
CA CYS A 84 6.16 13.13 5.62
C CYS A 84 5.91 14.62 5.35
N ARG A 85 5.14 14.96 4.31
CA ARG A 85 4.84 16.35 3.95
C ARG A 85 3.67 16.94 4.72
N ILE A 86 2.66 16.17 5.07
CA ILE A 86 1.48 16.66 5.80
C ILE A 86 1.69 16.56 7.31
N ALA A 87 2.14 15.39 7.80
CA ALA A 87 2.29 15.13 9.24
C ALA A 87 3.71 15.34 9.76
N TYR A 88 4.64 15.81 8.92
CA TYR A 88 6.06 16.02 9.29
C TYR A 88 6.73 14.79 9.91
N GLY A 89 6.33 13.60 9.46
CA GLY A 89 6.87 12.32 9.95
C GLY A 89 8.36 12.18 9.65
N LYS A 90 9.18 11.94 10.68
CA LYS A 90 10.64 11.81 10.58
C LYS A 90 11.14 10.56 11.29
N GLY A 91 12.38 10.15 10.94
CA GLY A 91 13.05 9.00 11.53
C GLY A 91 12.23 7.72 11.39
N PHE A 92 12.20 6.85 12.40
CA PHE A 92 11.47 5.58 12.41
C PHE A 92 9.99 5.73 11.98
N TRP A 93 9.27 6.72 12.53
CA TRP A 93 7.85 6.94 12.25
C TRP A 93 7.59 7.35 10.80
N GLY A 94 8.56 8.00 10.13
CA GLY A 94 8.50 8.36 8.71
C GLY A 94 8.54 7.15 7.77
N TYR A 95 8.80 5.93 8.26
CA TYR A 95 8.77 4.68 7.51
C TYR A 95 7.69 3.74 8.02
N PHE A 96 7.56 3.61 9.34
CA PHE A 96 6.65 2.68 9.97
C PHE A 96 5.17 3.03 9.73
N LEU A 97 4.77 4.31 9.89
CA LEU A 97 3.37 4.69 9.68
C LEU A 97 2.93 4.61 8.21
N PRO A 98 3.73 5.02 7.20
CA PRO A 98 3.40 4.75 5.81
C PRO A 98 3.29 3.26 5.47
N LEU A 99 4.15 2.42 6.05
CA LEU A 99 4.02 0.96 5.93
C LEU A 99 2.67 0.47 6.46
N LEU A 100 2.31 0.85 7.69
CA LEU A 100 1.02 0.47 8.28
C LEU A 100 -0.16 1.00 7.47
N PHE A 101 -0.07 2.24 6.96
CA PHE A 101 -1.12 2.81 6.12
C PHE A 101 -1.31 2.01 4.83
N THR A 102 -0.22 1.61 4.18
CA THR A 102 -0.28 0.79 2.95
C THR A 102 -0.95 -0.56 3.22
N ILE A 103 -0.60 -1.20 4.34
CA ILE A 103 -1.20 -2.47 4.78
C ILE A 103 -2.69 -2.29 5.08
N ALA A 104 -3.05 -1.26 5.84
CA ALA A 104 -4.44 -0.97 6.19
C ALA A 104 -5.30 -0.67 4.95
N ALA A 105 -4.75 0.03 3.96
CA ALA A 105 -5.45 0.33 2.72
C ALA A 105 -5.68 -0.94 1.87
N SER A 106 -4.69 -1.87 1.82
CA SER A 106 -4.90 -3.19 1.20
C SER A 106 -6.01 -3.98 1.89
N MET A 107 -5.96 -4.06 3.22
CA MET A 107 -7.02 -4.72 3.99
C MET A 107 -8.41 -4.09 3.73
N THR A 108 -8.47 -2.77 3.65
CA THR A 108 -9.72 -2.05 3.37
C THR A 108 -10.24 -2.38 1.98
N PHE A 109 -9.37 -2.56 1.01
CA PHE A 109 -9.74 -2.96 -0.34
C PHE A 109 -10.38 -4.35 -0.35
N GLU A 110 -9.76 -5.35 0.30
CA GLU A 110 -10.32 -6.69 0.45
C GLU A 110 -11.70 -6.70 1.13
N LEU A 111 -11.88 -5.84 2.15
CA LEU A 111 -13.18 -5.69 2.81
C LEU A 111 -14.24 -5.09 1.88
N PHE A 112 -13.85 -4.17 0.98
CA PHE A 112 -14.78 -3.64 -0.04
C PHE A 112 -15.12 -4.69 -1.08
N GLU A 113 -14.18 -5.51 -1.51
CA GLU A 113 -14.46 -6.63 -2.43
C GLU A 113 -15.41 -7.64 -1.82
N TRP A 114 -15.15 -8.03 -0.58
CA TRP A 114 -16.06 -8.91 0.16
C TRP A 114 -17.47 -8.31 0.31
N ALA A 115 -17.56 -7.04 0.74
CA ALA A 115 -18.86 -6.36 0.90
C ALA A 115 -19.60 -6.24 -0.44
N ALA A 116 -18.90 -5.94 -1.54
CA ALA A 116 -19.51 -5.90 -2.87
C ALA A 116 -20.02 -7.28 -3.30
N ALA A 117 -19.25 -8.35 -3.05
CA ALA A 117 -19.67 -9.71 -3.33
C ALA A 117 -20.92 -10.12 -2.56
N GLU A 118 -21.03 -9.75 -1.27
CA GLU A 118 -22.22 -9.98 -0.46
C GLU A 118 -23.45 -9.22 -0.98
N VAL A 119 -23.27 -7.96 -1.40
CA VAL A 119 -24.37 -7.12 -1.91
C VAL A 119 -24.88 -7.59 -3.26
N PHE A 120 -23.99 -7.91 -4.19
CA PHE A 120 -24.37 -8.37 -5.53
C PHE A 120 -24.77 -9.84 -5.54
N GLY A 121 -24.21 -10.66 -4.63
CA GLY A 121 -24.57 -12.06 -4.39
C GLY A 121 -24.33 -13.01 -5.54
N GLY A 122 -24.60 -14.31 -5.28
CA GLY A 122 -24.59 -15.38 -6.28
C GLY A 122 -23.31 -15.48 -7.11
N ASP A 123 -23.45 -15.93 -8.34
CA ASP A 123 -22.32 -16.16 -9.26
C ASP A 123 -21.54 -14.87 -9.60
N LEU A 124 -22.22 -13.72 -9.60
CA LEU A 124 -21.57 -12.43 -9.85
C LEU A 124 -20.64 -12.03 -8.71
N GLY A 125 -21.07 -12.24 -7.45
CA GLY A 125 -20.25 -11.99 -6.28
C GLY A 125 -19.00 -12.88 -6.25
N VAL A 126 -19.14 -14.17 -6.51
CA VAL A 126 -18.03 -15.12 -6.59
C VAL A 126 -17.07 -14.76 -7.73
N ALA A 127 -17.60 -14.39 -8.89
CA ALA A 127 -16.78 -13.97 -10.02
C ALA A 127 -16.01 -12.65 -9.75
N TYR A 128 -16.63 -11.74 -8.99
CA TYR A 128 -16.02 -10.46 -8.61
C TYR A 128 -14.83 -10.65 -7.66
N LEU A 129 -14.95 -11.55 -6.68
CA LEU A 129 -13.85 -11.86 -5.74
C LEU A 129 -12.62 -12.47 -6.42
N GLY A 130 -12.78 -13.09 -7.61
CA GLY A 130 -11.65 -13.62 -8.37
C GLY A 130 -10.84 -14.74 -7.68
N THR A 131 -11.37 -15.35 -6.62
CA THR A 131 -10.64 -16.29 -5.74
C THR A 131 -10.11 -17.53 -6.44
N GLN A 132 -10.68 -17.91 -7.61
CA GLN A 132 -10.29 -19.08 -8.38
C GLN A 132 -10.24 -20.36 -7.52
N GLY A 133 -11.11 -20.47 -6.50
CA GLY A 133 -11.20 -21.59 -5.57
C GLY A 133 -10.25 -21.55 -4.35
N ASP A 134 -9.46 -20.50 -4.19
CA ASP A 134 -8.60 -20.33 -3.02
C ASP A 134 -9.36 -19.61 -1.90
N VAL A 135 -9.69 -20.31 -0.83
CA VAL A 135 -10.42 -19.77 0.33
C VAL A 135 -9.60 -18.76 1.15
N TRP A 136 -8.29 -18.70 0.93
CA TRP A 136 -7.36 -17.79 1.60
C TRP A 136 -6.85 -16.67 0.67
N ASP A 137 -7.55 -16.40 -0.42
CA ASP A 137 -7.11 -15.45 -1.44
C ASP A 137 -6.88 -14.06 -0.83
N ALA A 138 -7.89 -13.47 -0.22
CA ALA A 138 -7.81 -12.15 0.42
C ALA A 138 -6.64 -12.03 1.43
N GLN A 139 -6.42 -13.08 2.26
CA GLN A 139 -5.32 -13.09 3.22
C GLN A 139 -3.95 -13.15 2.55
N LYS A 140 -3.83 -13.92 1.46
CA LYS A 140 -2.58 -14.00 0.69
C LYS A 140 -2.28 -12.69 -0.04
N ASP A 141 -3.30 -12.04 -0.56
CA ASP A 141 -3.19 -10.77 -1.25
C ASP A 141 -2.80 -9.63 -0.29
N MET A 142 -3.43 -9.55 0.88
CA MET A 142 -2.98 -8.67 1.96
C MET A 142 -1.54 -8.94 2.40
N ALA A 143 -1.13 -10.22 2.50
CA ALA A 143 0.23 -10.58 2.88
C ALA A 143 1.25 -10.16 1.82
N LEU A 144 0.94 -10.34 0.54
CA LEU A 144 1.79 -9.91 -0.58
C LEU A 144 1.90 -8.39 -0.67
N ALA A 145 0.79 -7.66 -0.50
CA ALA A 145 0.81 -6.21 -0.39
C ALA A 145 1.67 -5.73 0.79
N SER A 146 1.55 -6.38 1.94
CA SER A 146 2.37 -6.10 3.13
C SER A 146 3.85 -6.33 2.87
N LEU A 147 4.19 -7.45 2.22
CA LEU A 147 5.57 -7.79 1.84
C LEU A 147 6.15 -6.76 0.86
N GLY A 148 5.39 -6.39 -0.17
CA GLY A 148 5.78 -5.36 -1.12
C GLY A 148 6.06 -4.01 -0.45
N ALA A 149 5.17 -3.57 0.43
CA ALA A 149 5.31 -2.33 1.19
C ALA A 149 6.52 -2.37 2.14
N PHE A 150 6.76 -3.50 2.80
CA PHE A 150 7.91 -3.70 3.66
C PHE A 150 9.24 -3.59 2.88
N ILE A 151 9.32 -4.26 1.72
CA ILE A 151 10.49 -4.18 0.83
C ILE A 151 10.70 -2.74 0.35
N ALA A 152 9.65 -2.02 -0.06
CA ALA A 152 9.74 -0.63 -0.45
C ALA A 152 10.33 0.25 0.66
N MET A 153 9.86 0.08 1.90
CA MET A 153 10.39 0.84 3.03
C MET A 153 11.83 0.49 3.34
N LEU A 154 12.25 -0.78 3.23
CA LEU A 154 13.64 -1.18 3.38
C LEU A 154 14.54 -0.54 2.31
N ILE A 155 14.09 -0.50 1.06
CA ILE A 155 14.82 0.17 -0.02
C ILE A 155 15.01 1.67 0.30
N VAL A 156 13.94 2.35 0.72
CA VAL A 156 13.99 3.78 1.07
C VAL A 156 14.89 4.03 2.28
N ILE A 157 14.84 3.17 3.30
CA ILE A 157 15.76 3.21 4.45
C ILE A 157 17.20 3.07 3.98
N ALA A 158 17.51 2.07 3.16
CA ALA A 158 18.87 1.82 2.65
C ALA A 158 19.42 3.01 1.85
N ILE A 159 18.58 3.62 1.00
CA ILE A 159 18.93 4.82 0.26
C ILE A 159 19.22 5.99 1.21
N ASN A 160 18.32 6.25 2.17
CA ASN A 160 18.46 7.37 3.10
C ASN A 160 19.65 7.18 4.07
N MET A 161 19.93 5.96 4.49
CA MET A 161 21.15 5.66 5.28
C MET A 161 22.45 6.06 4.54
N ARG A 162 22.47 5.96 3.21
CA ARG A 162 23.63 6.34 2.40
C ARG A 162 23.69 7.84 2.10
N LEU A 163 22.54 8.47 1.91
CA LEU A 163 22.47 9.86 1.42
C LEU A 163 22.29 10.89 2.53
N GLN A 164 21.66 10.54 3.65
CA GLN A 164 21.33 11.44 4.73
C GLN A 164 22.38 11.36 5.86
N LYS A 165 23.18 12.40 6.05
CA LYS A 165 24.27 12.46 7.04
C LYS A 165 23.75 12.26 8.49
N ASP A 166 22.58 12.79 8.81
CA ASP A 166 22.00 12.75 10.16
C ASP A 166 21.01 11.61 10.38
N PHE A 167 20.93 10.61 9.50
CA PHE A 167 19.95 9.52 9.55
C PHE A 167 19.87 8.86 10.93
N SER A 168 20.99 8.39 11.48
CA SER A 168 21.04 7.71 12.76
C SER A 168 20.64 8.59 13.94
N LYS A 169 20.91 9.88 13.87
CA LYS A 169 20.52 10.87 14.90
C LYS A 169 19.02 11.10 14.85
N GLU A 170 18.47 11.30 13.66
CA GLU A 170 17.03 11.50 13.43
C GLU A 170 16.24 10.24 13.84
N TRP A 171 16.72 9.05 13.46
CA TRP A 171 16.13 7.78 13.84
C TRP A 171 16.00 7.63 15.37
N ARG A 172 17.11 7.79 16.09
CA ARG A 172 17.13 7.71 17.56
C ARG A 172 16.27 8.79 18.23
N ALA A 173 16.28 10.01 17.69
CA ALA A 173 15.47 11.11 18.20
C ALA A 173 13.97 10.87 18.03
N SER A 174 13.56 10.19 16.96
CA SER A 174 12.16 9.87 16.68
C SER A 174 11.56 8.86 17.66
N LEU A 175 12.36 8.01 18.26
CA LEU A 175 11.95 6.99 19.23
C LEU A 175 11.90 7.51 20.69
N ARG A 176 12.37 8.74 20.94
CA ARG A 176 12.32 9.32 22.28
C ARG A 176 10.91 9.79 22.62
N ILE A 177 10.51 9.60 23.88
CA ILE A 177 9.27 10.12 24.43
C ILE A 177 9.34 11.65 24.43
N LYS A 178 8.49 12.30 23.63
CA LYS A 178 8.42 13.77 23.52
C LYS A 178 7.51 14.38 24.57
N ARG A 179 6.45 13.70 24.96
CA ARG A 179 5.52 14.11 26.02
C ARG A 179 5.77 13.23 27.25
N LYS A 180 6.20 13.86 28.33
CA LYS A 180 6.50 13.14 29.61
C LYS A 180 5.24 12.75 30.37
N LYS A 181 4.17 13.53 30.23
CA LYS A 181 2.88 13.25 30.86
C LYS A 181 2.07 12.26 30.01
N PRO A 182 1.42 11.27 30.62
CA PRO A 182 0.52 10.36 29.91
C PRO A 182 -0.66 11.16 29.32
N MET A 183 -1.19 10.69 28.21
CA MET A 183 -2.45 11.19 27.64
C MET A 183 -3.61 10.53 28.39
N GLY A 184 -4.57 11.31 28.85
CA GLY A 184 -5.74 10.82 29.55
C GLY A 184 -6.40 11.91 30.37
N GLU A 185 -6.85 11.58 31.58
CA GLU A 185 -7.64 12.46 32.43
C GLU A 185 -6.96 13.82 32.69
N ASP A 186 -5.64 13.82 32.95
CA ASP A 186 -4.87 15.06 33.17
C ASP A 186 -4.84 15.99 31.93
N GLU A 187 -4.78 15.41 30.73
CA GLU A 187 -4.79 16.20 29.51
C GLU A 187 -6.19 16.75 29.21
N ILE A 188 -7.23 15.97 29.48
CA ILE A 188 -8.62 16.41 29.36
C ILE A 188 -8.90 17.54 30.33
N ALA A 189 -8.50 17.39 31.61
CA ALA A 189 -8.65 18.45 32.63
C ALA A 189 -7.95 19.74 32.22
N ARG A 190 -6.72 19.64 31.68
CA ARG A 190 -5.98 20.82 31.17
C ARG A 190 -6.70 21.51 30.01
N LEU A 191 -7.27 20.75 29.09
CA LEU A 191 -8.00 21.32 27.94
C LEU A 191 -9.30 22.00 28.37
N LEU A 192 -10.00 21.44 29.37
CA LEU A 192 -11.20 22.04 29.92
C LEU A 192 -10.85 23.37 30.65
N ASP A 193 -9.79 23.38 31.47
CA ASP A 193 -9.32 24.60 32.16
C ASP A 193 -8.88 25.70 31.17
N GLU A 194 -8.38 25.37 30.01
CA GLU A 194 -8.01 26.32 28.94
C GLU A 194 -9.24 26.90 28.22
N GLN A 195 -10.34 26.12 28.13
CA GLN A 195 -11.59 26.60 27.54
C GLN A 195 -12.33 27.58 28.47
N ASP A 196 -12.32 27.30 29.77
CA ASP A 196 -12.99 28.16 30.76
C ASP A 196 -12.29 29.55 30.97
N LYS A 197 -11.05 29.68 30.44
CA LYS A 197 -10.27 30.94 30.52
C LYS A 197 -10.40 31.82 29.27
N LYS A 198 -11.13 31.38 28.24
CA LYS A 198 -11.42 32.13 27.00
C LYS A 198 -12.80 32.72 27.02
#